data_78d3a0d8be8557dd6ef4d999bba36b76
#
_entry.id   78d3a0d8be8557dd6ef4d999bba36b76
#
_cell.length_a   1.000
_cell.length_b   1.000
_cell.length_c   1.000
_cell.angle_alpha   90.00
_cell.angle_beta   90.00
_cell.angle_gamma   90.00
#
_symmetry.space_group_name_H-M   'P 1'
#
loop_
_entity.id
_entity.type
_entity.pdbx_description
1 polymer ?
#
loop_
_entity_poly.entity_id
_entity_poly.type
_entity_poly.pdbx_seq_one_letter_code
_entity_poly.pdbx_strand_id
1 'polypeptide(L)'
;MISVIIPTYNEEAHIKATINRIWEYDEENLVREIIIADGGSTDNTVKEAEAEGVNIVVCPTKGRAAQMNYGASYANNSILYFVHADTQPPNGFSSDIGTAINSGYNAGCFMLSFDYHHWFLKANCWFTRFDVNAIRFGDQSLFVTKEKFEQVGGFCEKHIVLEDQHIINQLKKISRFTIIKKPVLTSARKYLENGIFKTQGIFFLIYFMYRLGYSQQKLVSTYRKLIQQNKH
;
A
#
# COMPACT_ATOMS: atom_id res chain seq x y z
N MET A 1 -0.68 15.44 12.01
CA MET A 1 -1.45 15.59 10.78
C MET A 1 -0.90 14.61 9.75
N ILE A 2 -1.75 14.11 8.85
CA ILE A 2 -1.49 12.99 7.94
C ILE A 2 -1.54 13.49 6.49
N SER A 3 -0.52 13.13 5.70
CA SER A 3 -0.55 13.17 4.24
C SER A 3 -0.80 11.74 3.75
N VAL A 4 -1.86 11.55 2.97
CA VAL A 4 -2.15 10.27 2.33
C VAL A 4 -1.52 10.25 0.94
N ILE A 5 -0.76 9.20 0.62
CA ILE A 5 -0.10 9.02 -0.67
C ILE A 5 -0.69 7.80 -1.37
N ILE A 6 -1.19 7.99 -2.59
CA ILE A 6 -1.83 6.95 -3.39
C ILE A 6 -1.06 6.79 -4.70
N PRO A 7 -0.23 5.74 -4.86
CA PRO A 7 0.38 5.42 -6.14
C PRO A 7 -0.69 4.89 -7.11
N THR A 8 -0.78 5.47 -8.31
CA THR A 8 -1.80 5.10 -9.31
C THR A 8 -1.18 4.78 -10.67
N TYR A 9 -1.77 3.82 -11.35
CA TYR A 9 -1.54 3.54 -12.77
C TYR A 9 -2.74 2.77 -13.33
N ASN A 10 -3.55 3.41 -14.17
CA ASN A 10 -4.77 2.87 -14.76
C ASN A 10 -5.72 2.28 -13.68
N GLU A 11 -6.24 3.13 -12.83
CA GLU A 11 -7.14 2.80 -11.71
C GLU A 11 -8.45 3.62 -11.75
N GLU A 12 -8.92 4.03 -12.94
CA GLU A 12 -10.15 4.85 -13.11
C GLU A 12 -11.37 4.25 -12.39
N ALA A 13 -11.45 2.91 -12.32
CA ALA A 13 -12.57 2.21 -11.70
C ALA A 13 -12.60 2.33 -10.16
N HIS A 14 -11.49 2.68 -9.52
CA HIS A 14 -11.35 2.61 -8.05
C HIS A 14 -10.99 3.93 -7.40
N ILE A 15 -10.21 4.78 -8.08
CA ILE A 15 -9.57 5.95 -7.47
C ILE A 15 -10.55 6.90 -6.80
N LYS A 16 -11.66 7.23 -7.45
CA LYS A 16 -12.71 8.08 -6.91
C LYS A 16 -13.29 7.54 -5.61
N ALA A 17 -13.67 6.26 -5.61
CA ALA A 17 -14.23 5.61 -4.41
C ALA A 17 -13.24 5.57 -3.25
N THR A 18 -11.95 5.36 -3.54
CA THR A 18 -10.89 5.35 -2.53
C THR A 18 -10.67 6.73 -1.93
N ILE A 19 -10.61 7.80 -2.74
CA ILE A 19 -10.48 9.19 -2.26
C ILE A 19 -11.66 9.55 -1.35
N ASN A 20 -12.89 9.30 -1.81
CA ASN A 20 -14.10 9.62 -1.07
C ASN A 20 -14.16 8.87 0.26
N ARG A 21 -13.73 7.60 0.27
CA ARG A 21 -13.69 6.79 1.48
C ARG A 21 -12.66 7.31 2.50
N ILE A 22 -11.52 7.82 2.04
CA ILE A 22 -10.52 8.42 2.92
C ILE A 22 -11.09 9.65 3.62
N TRP A 23 -11.75 10.55 2.90
CA TRP A 23 -12.38 11.73 3.48
C TRP A 23 -13.54 11.38 4.41
N GLU A 24 -14.41 10.47 4.02
CA GLU A 24 -15.57 10.02 4.80
C GLU A 24 -15.16 9.39 6.14
N TYR A 25 -14.05 8.65 6.16
CA TYR A 25 -13.61 7.88 7.33
C TYR A 25 -12.56 8.59 8.20
N ASP A 26 -12.19 9.81 7.85
CA ASP A 26 -11.37 10.71 8.66
C ASP A 26 -12.21 11.51 9.65
N GLU A 27 -12.79 10.83 10.65
CA GLU A 27 -13.73 11.43 11.62
C GLU A 27 -13.16 12.63 12.41
N GLU A 28 -11.84 12.64 12.66
CA GLU A 28 -11.17 13.68 13.45
C GLU A 28 -10.49 14.76 12.57
N ASN A 29 -10.68 14.73 11.27
CA ASN A 29 -10.06 15.65 10.31
C ASN A 29 -8.53 15.73 10.48
N LEU A 30 -7.86 14.59 10.68
CA LEU A 30 -6.41 14.51 10.81
C LEU A 30 -5.69 14.42 9.46
N VAL A 31 -6.38 13.98 8.40
CA VAL A 31 -5.90 14.03 7.01
C VAL A 31 -5.96 15.46 6.51
N ARG A 32 -4.83 16.00 6.05
CA ARG A 32 -4.74 17.38 5.54
C ARG A 32 -4.57 17.44 4.04
N GLU A 33 -4.14 16.35 3.44
CA GLU A 33 -3.96 16.28 2.01
C GLU A 33 -3.98 14.82 1.54
N ILE A 34 -4.46 14.62 0.32
CA ILE A 34 -4.30 13.38 -0.43
C ILE A 34 -3.46 13.72 -1.67
N ILE A 35 -2.42 12.95 -1.90
CA ILE A 35 -1.48 13.09 -3.00
C ILE A 35 -1.56 11.86 -3.88
N ILE A 36 -2.07 12.03 -5.08
CA ILE A 36 -2.08 11.01 -6.11
C ILE A 36 -0.73 11.05 -6.83
N ALA A 37 0.05 9.99 -6.70
CA ALA A 37 1.33 9.84 -7.40
C ALA A 37 1.10 8.97 -8.65
N ASP A 38 0.78 9.64 -9.77
CA ASP A 38 0.45 8.96 -11.02
C ASP A 38 1.68 8.49 -11.78
N GLY A 39 1.67 7.24 -12.22
CA GLY A 39 2.74 6.59 -13.00
C GLY A 39 2.61 6.73 -14.51
N GLY A 40 1.85 7.73 -14.98
CA GLY A 40 1.55 7.96 -16.40
C GLY A 40 0.35 7.14 -16.87
N SER A 41 -0.78 7.25 -16.16
CA SER A 41 -2.06 6.63 -16.54
C SER A 41 -2.52 7.11 -17.90
N THR A 42 -3.14 6.20 -18.65
CA THR A 42 -3.69 6.44 -20.01
C THR A 42 -5.20 6.37 -20.07
N ASP A 43 -5.83 5.97 -18.96
CA ASP A 43 -7.28 5.96 -18.74
C ASP A 43 -7.74 7.27 -18.06
N ASN A 44 -8.96 7.30 -17.52
CA ASN A 44 -9.49 8.48 -16.84
C ASN A 44 -9.02 8.64 -15.38
N THR A 45 -8.03 7.88 -14.90
CA THR A 45 -7.57 7.91 -13.48
C THR A 45 -7.28 9.34 -12.99
N VAL A 46 -6.49 10.09 -13.74
CA VAL A 46 -6.11 11.48 -13.39
C VAL A 46 -7.33 12.38 -13.34
N LYS A 47 -8.19 12.31 -14.37
CA LYS A 47 -9.41 13.10 -14.47
C LYS A 47 -10.38 12.83 -13.31
N GLU A 48 -10.57 11.55 -12.95
CA GLU A 48 -11.42 11.17 -11.81
C GLU A 48 -10.87 11.69 -10.49
N ALA A 49 -9.54 11.67 -10.32
CA ALA A 49 -8.89 12.21 -9.13
C ALA A 49 -8.96 13.75 -9.07
N GLU A 50 -8.76 14.45 -10.20
CA GLU A 50 -8.89 15.91 -10.29
C GLU A 50 -10.29 16.38 -9.88
N ALA A 51 -11.33 15.65 -10.26
CA ALA A 51 -12.71 15.97 -9.91
C ALA A 51 -12.98 15.93 -8.39
N GLU A 52 -12.17 15.22 -7.60
CA GLU A 52 -12.27 15.14 -6.15
C GLU A 52 -11.40 16.20 -5.42
N GLY A 53 -10.71 17.09 -6.16
CA GLY A 53 -9.98 18.23 -5.61
C GLY A 53 -8.71 17.88 -4.83
N VAL A 54 -8.09 16.73 -5.13
CA VAL A 54 -6.86 16.26 -4.48
C VAL A 54 -5.61 16.69 -5.23
N ASN A 55 -4.45 16.64 -4.57
CA ASN A 55 -3.16 16.96 -5.20
C ASN A 55 -2.71 15.82 -6.11
N ILE A 56 -2.34 16.16 -7.37
CA ILE A 56 -1.85 15.16 -8.33
C ILE A 56 -0.43 15.51 -8.73
N VAL A 57 0.45 14.52 -8.67
CA VAL A 57 1.82 14.59 -9.14
C VAL A 57 2.10 13.46 -10.13
N VAL A 58 2.57 13.81 -11.32
CA VAL A 58 2.94 12.81 -12.33
C VAL A 58 4.38 12.38 -12.08
N CYS A 59 4.56 11.12 -11.71
CA CYS A 59 5.88 10.58 -11.41
C CYS A 59 6.69 10.35 -12.70
N PRO A 60 7.92 10.92 -12.83
CA PRO A 60 8.72 10.76 -14.03
C PRO A 60 9.24 9.32 -14.20
N THR A 61 9.30 8.55 -13.11
CA THR A 61 9.81 7.19 -13.09
C THR A 61 8.68 6.20 -12.83
N LYS A 62 8.55 5.19 -13.70
CA LYS A 62 7.55 4.14 -13.51
C LYS A 62 7.96 3.18 -12.38
N GLY A 63 6.98 2.79 -11.57
CA GLY A 63 7.17 1.82 -10.50
C GLY A 63 6.58 2.29 -9.18
N ARG A 64 5.95 1.36 -8.45
CA ARG A 64 5.22 1.68 -7.21
C ARG A 64 6.11 2.35 -6.16
N ALA A 65 7.32 1.83 -5.93
CA ALA A 65 8.28 2.43 -5.00
C ALA A 65 8.63 3.87 -5.39
N ALA A 66 8.92 4.13 -6.68
CA ALA A 66 9.22 5.47 -7.19
C ALA A 66 8.03 6.42 -7.02
N GLN A 67 6.81 5.96 -7.34
CA GLN A 67 5.59 6.75 -7.16
C GLN A 67 5.34 7.10 -5.68
N MET A 68 5.50 6.14 -4.76
CA MET A 68 5.35 6.39 -3.32
C MET A 68 6.40 7.36 -2.79
N ASN A 69 7.65 7.24 -3.20
CA ASN A 69 8.71 8.20 -2.85
C ASN A 69 8.43 9.59 -3.42
N TYR A 70 8.04 9.65 -4.69
CA TYR A 70 7.73 10.91 -5.36
C TYR A 70 6.54 11.61 -4.71
N GLY A 71 5.46 10.90 -4.43
CA GLY A 71 4.33 11.44 -3.67
C GLY A 71 4.72 11.91 -2.27
N ALA A 72 5.55 11.13 -1.56
CA ALA A 72 6.03 11.50 -0.23
C ALA A 72 6.89 12.77 -0.23
N SER A 73 7.61 13.08 -1.31
CA SER A 73 8.41 14.30 -1.43
C SER A 73 7.56 15.58 -1.49
N TYR A 74 6.30 15.48 -1.89
CA TYR A 74 5.32 16.58 -1.89
C TYR A 74 4.50 16.67 -0.60
N ALA A 75 4.63 15.67 0.30
CA ALA A 75 3.87 15.66 1.53
C ALA A 75 4.36 16.71 2.53
N ASN A 76 3.41 17.46 3.12
CA ASN A 76 3.70 18.56 4.03
C ASN A 76 3.52 18.19 5.52
N ASN A 77 2.93 17.02 5.81
CA ASN A 77 2.59 16.64 7.17
C ASN A 77 3.60 15.64 7.76
N SER A 78 3.59 15.54 9.10
CA SER A 78 4.54 14.72 9.86
C SER A 78 4.30 13.22 9.80
N ILE A 79 3.13 12.79 9.34
CA ILE A 79 2.77 11.38 9.19
C ILE A 79 2.43 11.13 7.72
N LEU A 80 3.06 10.12 7.13
CA LEU A 80 2.78 9.63 5.80
C LEU A 80 1.93 8.36 5.91
N TYR A 81 0.87 8.26 5.12
CA TYR A 81 0.02 7.09 5.03
C TYR A 81 -0.11 6.65 3.57
N PHE A 82 0.45 5.49 3.26
CA PHE A 82 0.49 4.94 1.90
C PHE A 82 -0.69 3.98 1.71
N VAL A 83 -1.57 4.29 0.76
CA VAL A 83 -2.78 3.52 0.44
C VAL A 83 -2.77 3.17 -1.04
N HIS A 84 -3.10 1.94 -1.40
CA HIS A 84 -3.26 1.58 -2.81
C HIS A 84 -4.60 2.11 -3.35
N ALA A 85 -4.66 2.38 -4.66
CA ALA A 85 -5.84 2.96 -5.32
C ALA A 85 -7.11 2.10 -5.22
N ASP A 86 -6.97 0.79 -4.98
CA ASP A 86 -8.04 -0.19 -4.80
C ASP A 86 -8.19 -0.66 -3.34
N THR A 87 -7.68 0.13 -2.38
CA THR A 87 -7.70 -0.20 -0.95
C THR A 87 -8.41 0.90 -0.16
N GLN A 88 -9.33 0.52 0.71
CA GLN A 88 -10.13 1.42 1.54
C GLN A 88 -9.71 1.27 3.01
N PRO A 89 -9.36 2.36 3.71
CA PRO A 89 -9.07 2.32 5.13
C PRO A 89 -10.34 2.02 5.95
N PRO A 90 -10.21 1.49 7.18
CA PRO A 90 -11.33 1.34 8.10
C PRO A 90 -11.80 2.69 8.65
N ASN A 91 -13.05 2.73 9.13
CA ASN A 91 -13.60 3.92 9.78
C ASN A 91 -12.74 4.35 10.99
N GLY A 92 -12.47 5.67 11.13
CA GLY A 92 -11.62 6.24 12.17
C GLY A 92 -10.13 5.89 12.03
N PHE A 93 -9.67 5.49 10.86
CA PHE A 93 -8.27 5.08 10.62
C PHE A 93 -7.27 6.16 11.03
N SER A 94 -7.59 7.41 10.79
CA SER A 94 -6.72 8.55 11.10
C SER A 94 -6.50 8.72 12.60
N SER A 95 -7.55 8.55 13.40
CA SER A 95 -7.49 8.54 14.86
C SER A 95 -6.69 7.34 15.40
N ASP A 96 -6.88 6.16 14.80
CA ASP A 96 -6.10 4.97 15.15
C ASP A 96 -4.60 5.17 14.89
N ILE A 97 -4.24 5.77 13.74
CA ILE A 97 -2.85 6.15 13.42
C ILE A 97 -2.32 7.16 14.44
N GLY A 98 -3.09 8.22 14.72
CA GLY A 98 -2.73 9.24 15.72
C GLY A 98 -2.47 8.63 17.09
N THR A 99 -3.33 7.73 17.54
CA THR A 99 -3.19 6.99 18.81
C THR A 99 -1.94 6.12 18.83
N ALA A 100 -1.64 5.41 17.74
CA ALA A 100 -0.43 4.62 17.62
C ALA A 100 0.83 5.48 17.72
N ILE A 101 0.88 6.61 17.00
CA ILE A 101 2.01 7.56 17.05
C ILE A 101 2.16 8.15 18.46
N ASN A 102 1.09 8.59 19.10
CA ASN A 102 1.10 9.13 20.47
C ASN A 102 1.54 8.09 21.51
N SER A 103 1.33 6.79 21.22
CA SER A 103 1.82 5.66 22.04
C SER A 103 3.28 5.31 21.81
N GLY A 104 4.01 6.10 21.00
CA GLY A 104 5.44 5.96 20.73
C GLY A 104 5.79 4.95 19.63
N TYR A 105 4.82 4.55 18.79
CA TYR A 105 5.11 3.85 17.54
C TYR A 105 5.40 4.86 16.44
N ASN A 106 6.40 4.60 15.62
CA ASN A 106 6.76 5.50 14.53
C ASN A 106 6.29 5.00 13.17
N ALA A 107 5.93 3.73 13.09
CA ALA A 107 5.41 3.11 11.89
C ALA A 107 4.46 1.97 12.23
N GLY A 108 3.60 1.62 11.28
CA GLY A 108 2.70 0.48 11.42
C GLY A 108 1.88 0.24 10.16
N CYS A 109 1.04 -0.77 10.22
CA CYS A 109 0.08 -1.09 9.17
C CYS A 109 -1.23 -1.56 9.79
N PHE A 110 -2.22 -1.77 8.96
CA PHE A 110 -3.50 -2.36 9.33
C PHE A 110 -3.52 -3.87 9.06
N MET A 111 -4.54 -4.56 9.55
CA MET A 111 -4.88 -5.91 9.08
C MET A 111 -5.45 -5.82 7.67
N LEU A 112 -5.48 -6.94 6.96
CA LEU A 112 -6.04 -7.04 5.62
C LEU A 112 -7.43 -7.67 5.63
N SER A 113 -8.30 -7.23 4.73
CA SER A 113 -9.54 -7.90 4.34
C SER A 113 -9.74 -7.72 2.83
N PHE A 114 -10.41 -8.68 2.19
CA PHE A 114 -10.77 -8.60 0.79
C PHE A 114 -12.26 -8.31 0.61
N ASP A 115 -12.61 -7.65 -0.48
CA ASP A 115 -13.98 -7.38 -0.93
C ASP A 115 -14.73 -8.63 -1.43
N TYR A 116 -14.09 -9.80 -1.39
CA TYR A 116 -14.65 -11.08 -1.81
C TYR A 116 -14.68 -12.11 -0.69
N HIS A 117 -15.87 -12.70 -0.45
CA HIS A 117 -16.07 -13.69 0.60
C HIS A 117 -15.61 -15.08 0.17
N HIS A 118 -14.41 -15.48 0.59
CA HIS A 118 -13.88 -16.82 0.42
C HIS A 118 -13.14 -17.27 1.68
N TRP A 119 -13.43 -18.48 2.15
CA TRP A 119 -12.89 -18.99 3.42
C TRP A 119 -11.36 -18.94 3.50
N PHE A 120 -10.68 -19.29 2.40
CA PHE A 120 -9.22 -19.30 2.32
C PHE A 120 -8.63 -17.89 2.40
N LEU A 121 -9.21 -16.91 1.70
CA LEU A 121 -8.80 -15.50 1.79
C LEU A 121 -9.03 -14.97 3.20
N LYS A 122 -10.17 -15.30 3.81
CA LYS A 122 -10.47 -14.92 5.20
C LYS A 122 -9.45 -15.50 6.18
N ALA A 123 -9.04 -16.77 6.00
CA ALA A 123 -7.99 -17.39 6.80
C ALA A 123 -6.63 -16.66 6.61
N ASN A 124 -6.23 -16.36 5.39
CA ASN A 124 -5.00 -15.61 5.13
C ASN A 124 -5.03 -14.21 5.76
N CYS A 125 -6.13 -13.49 5.63
CA CYS A 125 -6.32 -12.18 6.27
C CYS A 125 -6.23 -12.27 7.80
N TRP A 126 -6.75 -13.33 8.41
CA TRP A 126 -6.66 -13.53 9.85
C TRP A 126 -5.22 -13.56 10.35
N PHE A 127 -4.30 -14.15 9.58
CA PHE A 127 -2.88 -14.20 9.92
C PHE A 127 -2.18 -12.84 9.85
N THR A 128 -2.72 -11.86 9.11
CA THR A 128 -2.10 -10.52 9.00
C THR A 128 -2.07 -9.73 10.30
N ARG A 129 -2.77 -10.20 11.33
CA ARG A 129 -2.71 -9.66 12.71
C ARG A 129 -1.39 -9.91 13.43
N PHE A 130 -0.60 -10.88 12.93
CA PHE A 130 0.68 -11.21 13.52
C PHE A 130 1.81 -10.46 12.82
N ASP A 131 2.79 -10.05 13.60
CA ASP A 131 3.96 -9.33 13.08
C ASP A 131 4.99 -10.28 12.45
N VAL A 132 4.57 -11.00 11.41
CA VAL A 132 5.37 -11.95 10.65
C VAL A 132 5.53 -11.45 9.21
N ASN A 133 6.76 -11.17 8.79
CA ASN A 133 7.01 -10.61 7.46
C ASN A 133 6.60 -11.53 6.30
N ALA A 134 6.64 -12.86 6.50
CA ALA A 134 6.25 -13.84 5.47
C ALA A 134 4.79 -13.73 5.00
N ILE A 135 3.91 -13.20 5.84
CA ILE A 135 2.48 -13.01 5.57
C ILE A 135 2.09 -11.55 5.44
N ARG A 136 3.07 -10.67 5.28
CA ARG A 136 2.84 -9.23 5.12
C ARG A 136 2.78 -8.90 3.64
N PHE A 137 1.69 -8.28 3.25
CA PHE A 137 1.42 -7.85 1.88
C PHE A 137 1.33 -6.32 1.85
N GLY A 138 1.73 -5.70 0.73
CA GLY A 138 1.72 -4.26 0.56
C GLY A 138 0.35 -3.62 0.75
N ASP A 139 -0.70 -4.36 0.45
CA ASP A 139 -2.10 -3.91 0.58
C ASP A 139 -2.54 -3.63 2.03
N GLN A 140 -1.69 -3.88 3.05
CA GLN A 140 -1.97 -3.59 4.47
C GLN A 140 -1.85 -2.10 4.82
N SER A 141 -1.53 -1.23 3.89
CA SER A 141 -1.37 0.23 4.05
C SER A 141 -0.39 0.62 5.15
N LEU A 142 0.77 1.12 4.76
CA LEU A 142 1.82 1.55 5.67
C LEU A 142 1.56 2.98 6.15
N PHE A 143 1.57 3.21 7.47
CA PHE A 143 1.78 4.55 8.02
C PHE A 143 3.15 4.65 8.68
N VAL A 144 3.76 5.84 8.59
CA VAL A 144 5.10 6.09 9.14
C VAL A 144 5.29 7.59 9.41
N THR A 145 6.05 7.95 10.45
CA THR A 145 6.46 9.35 10.61
C THR A 145 7.40 9.74 9.48
N LYS A 146 7.23 10.96 8.95
CA LYS A 146 8.06 11.48 7.85
C LYS A 146 9.54 11.40 8.19
N GLU A 147 9.92 11.72 9.43
CA GLU A 147 11.28 11.59 9.95
C GLU A 147 11.85 10.19 9.75
N LYS A 148 11.11 9.14 10.16
CA LYS A 148 11.60 7.75 10.06
C LYS A 148 11.60 7.24 8.62
N PHE A 149 10.65 7.70 7.79
CA PHE A 149 10.64 7.42 6.36
C PHE A 149 11.90 7.96 5.68
N GLU A 150 12.25 9.22 5.94
CA GLU A 150 13.45 9.86 5.41
C GLU A 150 14.73 9.19 5.97
N GLN A 151 14.75 8.84 7.25
CA GLN A 151 15.89 8.17 7.89
C GLN A 151 16.24 6.82 7.25
N VAL A 152 15.24 6.05 6.76
CA VAL A 152 15.49 4.79 6.04
C VAL A 152 15.75 5.00 4.55
N GLY A 153 15.62 6.22 4.04
CA GLY A 153 15.81 6.57 2.63
C GLY A 153 14.60 6.24 1.74
N GLY A 154 13.41 6.11 2.33
CA GLY A 154 12.17 5.79 1.62
C GLY A 154 12.10 4.35 1.11
N PHE A 155 11.21 4.12 0.14
CA PHE A 155 11.11 2.83 -0.54
C PHE A 155 12.31 2.62 -1.47
N CYS A 156 12.88 1.42 -1.44
CA CYS A 156 13.99 1.07 -2.34
C CYS A 156 13.46 0.83 -3.77
N GLU A 157 13.72 1.75 -4.69
CA GLU A 157 13.25 1.69 -6.08
C GLU A 157 13.84 0.53 -6.89
N LYS A 158 14.94 -0.07 -6.39
CA LYS A 158 15.48 -1.31 -6.97
C LYS A 158 14.61 -2.53 -6.67
N HIS A 159 13.72 -2.45 -5.67
CA HIS A 159 12.74 -3.49 -5.36
C HIS A 159 11.45 -3.22 -6.14
N ILE A 160 11.27 -3.95 -7.25
CA ILE A 160 10.09 -3.86 -8.11
C ILE A 160 8.93 -4.66 -7.53
N VAL A 161 9.25 -5.72 -6.77
CA VAL A 161 8.32 -6.54 -5.99
C VAL A 161 8.83 -6.65 -4.56
N LEU A 162 7.93 -6.76 -3.59
CA LEU A 162 8.20 -6.84 -2.16
C LEU A 162 8.89 -5.58 -1.59
N GLU A 163 8.71 -4.43 -2.23
CA GLU A 163 9.19 -3.12 -1.77
C GLU A 163 8.66 -2.77 -0.39
N ASP A 164 7.40 -3.12 -0.11
CA ASP A 164 6.75 -2.90 1.19
C ASP A 164 7.40 -3.72 2.30
N GLN A 165 7.71 -5.00 2.03
CA GLN A 165 8.42 -5.83 3.00
C GLN A 165 9.83 -5.31 3.27
N HIS A 166 10.50 -4.77 2.25
CA HIS A 166 11.84 -4.22 2.39
C HIS A 166 11.82 -3.00 3.33
N ILE A 167 10.97 -2.00 3.06
CA ILE A 167 10.91 -0.79 3.90
C ILE A 167 10.48 -1.12 5.34
N ILE A 168 9.50 -2.00 5.53
CA ILE A 168 9.05 -2.41 6.87
C ILE A 168 10.19 -3.06 7.66
N ASN A 169 11.02 -3.88 7.00
CA ASN A 169 12.20 -4.46 7.63
C ASN A 169 13.23 -3.40 8.05
N GLN A 170 13.41 -2.34 7.26
CA GLN A 170 14.31 -1.25 7.64
C GLN A 170 13.73 -0.42 8.78
N LEU A 171 12.44 -0.07 8.72
CA LEU A 171 11.77 0.68 9.79
C LEU A 171 11.82 -0.04 11.13
N LYS A 172 11.62 -1.36 11.16
CA LYS A 172 11.69 -2.17 12.39
C LYS A 172 13.07 -2.20 13.04
N LYS A 173 14.15 -1.93 12.30
CA LYS A 173 15.51 -1.85 12.86
C LYS A 173 15.76 -0.56 13.64
N ILE A 174 15.03 0.52 13.30
CA ILE A 174 15.28 1.87 13.82
C ILE A 174 14.13 2.44 14.64
N SER A 175 12.98 1.78 14.64
CA SER A 175 11.76 2.30 15.27
C SER A 175 10.82 1.21 15.75
N ARG A 176 9.87 1.60 16.64
CA ARG A 176 8.78 0.71 17.06
C ARG A 176 7.73 0.65 15.97
N PHE A 177 7.35 -0.58 15.59
CA PHE A 177 6.34 -0.89 14.59
C PHE A 177 5.12 -1.55 15.23
N THR A 178 3.91 -1.24 14.74
CA THR A 178 2.68 -1.85 15.24
C THR A 178 1.76 -2.32 14.12
N ILE A 179 0.81 -3.19 14.46
CA ILE A 179 -0.30 -3.58 13.59
C ILE A 179 -1.60 -3.15 14.25
N ILE A 180 -2.30 -2.22 13.62
CA ILE A 180 -3.63 -1.79 14.04
C ILE A 180 -4.62 -2.91 13.71
N LYS A 181 -5.35 -3.41 14.74
CA LYS A 181 -6.24 -4.58 14.61
C LYS A 181 -7.60 -4.23 14.00
N LYS A 182 -7.60 -3.32 13.03
CA LYS A 182 -8.74 -3.03 12.16
C LYS A 182 -8.34 -3.38 10.71
N PRO A 183 -9.22 -3.97 9.90
CA PRO A 183 -8.87 -4.35 8.54
C PRO A 183 -9.04 -3.19 7.56
N VAL A 184 -8.07 -2.99 6.67
CA VAL A 184 -8.28 -2.30 5.40
C VAL A 184 -8.96 -3.26 4.43
N LEU A 185 -9.84 -2.75 3.57
CA LEU A 185 -10.54 -3.53 2.56
C LEU A 185 -9.87 -3.31 1.21
N THR A 186 -9.32 -4.36 0.61
CA THR A 186 -8.66 -4.30 -0.71
C THR A 186 -9.35 -5.21 -1.72
N SER A 187 -9.14 -4.93 -3.01
CA SER A 187 -9.77 -5.69 -4.09
C SER A 187 -9.18 -7.09 -4.23
N ALA A 188 -10.06 -8.09 -4.29
CA ALA A 188 -9.71 -9.47 -4.61
C ALA A 188 -9.55 -9.74 -6.11
N ARG A 189 -9.65 -8.72 -6.97
CA ARG A 189 -9.60 -8.81 -8.45
C ARG A 189 -8.52 -9.76 -8.94
N LYS A 190 -7.29 -9.59 -8.47
CA LYS A 190 -6.15 -10.42 -8.86
C LYS A 190 -6.35 -11.92 -8.55
N TYR A 191 -6.98 -12.23 -7.43
CA TYR A 191 -7.31 -13.59 -7.04
C TYR A 191 -8.44 -14.18 -7.89
N LEU A 192 -9.42 -13.35 -8.26
CA LEU A 192 -10.56 -13.77 -9.09
C LEU A 192 -10.13 -14.04 -10.53
N GLU A 193 -9.27 -13.17 -11.10
CA GLU A 193 -8.78 -13.31 -12.48
C GLU A 193 -7.82 -14.50 -12.66
N ASN A 194 -7.01 -14.82 -11.65
CA ASN A 194 -5.93 -15.81 -11.77
C ASN A 194 -6.18 -17.12 -11.01
N GLY A 195 -7.26 -17.17 -10.23
CA GLY A 195 -7.57 -18.28 -9.33
C GLY A 195 -6.94 -18.12 -7.96
N ILE A 196 -7.75 -18.30 -6.90
CA ILE A 196 -7.40 -17.96 -5.52
C ILE A 196 -6.16 -18.71 -5.03
N PHE A 197 -6.16 -20.04 -5.12
CA PHE A 197 -5.04 -20.86 -4.63
C PHE A 197 -3.77 -20.68 -5.47
N LYS A 198 -3.93 -20.54 -6.79
CA LYS A 198 -2.82 -20.31 -7.71
C LYS A 198 -2.12 -18.98 -7.39
N THR A 199 -2.89 -17.90 -7.24
CA THR A 199 -2.36 -16.58 -6.92
C THR A 199 -1.61 -16.57 -5.59
N GLN A 200 -2.18 -17.17 -4.56
CA GLN A 200 -1.51 -17.29 -3.27
C GLN A 200 -0.22 -18.11 -3.34
N GLY A 201 -0.25 -19.23 -4.06
CA GLY A 201 0.94 -20.05 -4.28
C GLY A 201 2.05 -19.29 -5.01
N ILE A 202 1.70 -18.43 -5.99
CA ILE A 202 2.66 -17.57 -6.68
C ILE A 202 3.26 -16.54 -5.71
N PHE A 203 2.47 -15.91 -4.85
CA PHE A 203 3.00 -14.96 -3.86
C PHE A 203 3.98 -15.63 -2.90
N PHE A 204 3.70 -16.83 -2.42
CA PHE A 204 4.63 -17.60 -1.61
C PHE A 204 5.90 -17.98 -2.38
N LEU A 205 5.78 -18.39 -3.65
CA LEU A 205 6.92 -18.69 -4.51
C LEU A 205 7.84 -17.48 -4.66
N ILE A 206 7.27 -16.28 -4.98
CA ILE A 206 8.03 -15.04 -5.13
C ILE A 206 8.72 -14.66 -3.81
N TYR A 207 8.01 -14.77 -2.67
CA TYR A 207 8.59 -14.54 -1.36
C TYR A 207 9.75 -15.49 -1.06
N PHE A 208 9.57 -16.78 -1.33
CA PHE A 208 10.62 -17.79 -1.12
C PHE A 208 11.85 -17.54 -2.00
N MET A 209 11.64 -17.24 -3.29
CA MET A 209 12.72 -16.85 -4.20
C MET A 209 13.47 -15.61 -3.68
N TYR A 210 12.73 -14.60 -3.19
CA TYR A 210 13.34 -13.41 -2.57
C TYR A 210 14.22 -13.78 -1.37
N ARG A 211 13.74 -14.65 -0.48
CA ARG A 211 14.51 -15.14 0.69
C ARG A 211 15.76 -15.94 0.31
N LEU A 212 15.74 -16.61 -0.84
CA LEU A 212 16.91 -17.31 -1.42
C LEU A 212 17.87 -16.38 -2.16
N GLY A 213 17.60 -15.06 -2.22
CA GLY A 213 18.50 -14.08 -2.83
C GLY A 213 18.42 -13.99 -4.36
N TYR A 214 17.33 -14.46 -4.99
CA TYR A 214 17.15 -14.26 -6.43
C TYR A 214 17.05 -12.77 -6.78
N SER A 215 17.60 -12.39 -7.95
CA SER A 215 17.56 -10.99 -8.42
C SER A 215 16.13 -10.50 -8.66
N GLN A 216 15.90 -9.19 -8.49
CA GLN A 216 14.60 -8.58 -8.72
C GLN A 216 14.09 -8.83 -10.16
N GLN A 217 14.98 -8.81 -11.16
CA GLN A 217 14.63 -9.13 -12.55
C GLN A 217 14.05 -10.54 -12.68
N LYS A 218 14.65 -11.52 -11.97
CA LYS A 218 14.15 -12.91 -11.96
C LYS A 218 12.80 -13.01 -11.26
N LEU A 219 12.61 -12.34 -10.13
CA LEU A 219 11.34 -12.29 -9.41
C LEU A 219 10.23 -11.71 -10.29
N VAL A 220 10.47 -10.55 -10.92
CA VAL A 220 9.52 -9.87 -11.81
C VAL A 220 9.19 -10.73 -13.04
N SER A 221 10.21 -11.31 -13.69
CA SER A 221 9.97 -12.16 -14.85
C SER A 221 9.15 -13.40 -14.51
N THR A 222 9.41 -14.01 -13.35
CA THR A 222 8.63 -15.15 -12.85
C THR A 222 7.20 -14.75 -12.53
N TYR A 223 7.02 -13.61 -11.82
CA TYR A 223 5.70 -13.08 -11.46
C TYR A 223 4.86 -12.80 -12.71
N ARG A 224 5.41 -12.04 -13.69
CA ARG A 224 4.71 -11.69 -14.95
C ARG A 224 4.36 -12.92 -15.80
N LYS A 225 5.17 -13.98 -15.76
CA LYS A 225 4.89 -15.23 -16.48
C LYS A 225 3.71 -16.00 -15.88
N LEU A 226 3.52 -15.91 -14.57
CA LEU A 226 2.56 -16.74 -13.84
C LEU A 226 1.23 -16.02 -13.56
N ILE A 227 1.25 -14.69 -13.42
CA ILE A 227 0.07 -13.85 -13.17
C ILE A 227 -0.26 -13.04 -14.41
N GLN A 228 -1.50 -13.17 -14.88
CA GLN A 228 -2.07 -12.27 -15.86
C GLN A 228 -2.40 -10.95 -15.19
N GLN A 229 -1.91 -9.84 -15.74
CA GLN A 229 -2.27 -8.48 -15.32
C GLN A 229 -3.03 -7.84 -16.47
N ASN A 230 -4.35 -7.73 -16.33
CA ASN A 230 -5.21 -7.04 -17.30
C ASN A 230 -5.16 -5.50 -17.07
N LYS A 231 -3.99 -4.94 -16.83
CA LYS A 231 -3.78 -3.48 -16.89
C LYS A 231 -3.29 -3.15 -18.29
N HIS A 232 -4.27 -2.85 -19.16
CA HIS A 232 -4.02 -2.31 -20.50
C HIS A 232 -3.56 -0.88 -20.41
#